data_7a3e355000a3efe0c1e38802030c9f05
#
_entry.id   7a3e355000a3efe0c1e38802030c9f05
#
_cell.length_a   1.000
_cell.length_b   1.000
_cell.length_c   1.000
_cell.angle_alpha   90.00
_cell.angle_beta   90.00
_cell.angle_gamma   90.00
#
_symmetry.space_group_name_H-M   'P 1'
#
loop_
_entity.id
_entity.type
_entity.pdbx_description
1 polymer ?
#
loop_
_entity_poly.entity_id
_entity_poly.type
_entity_poly.pdbx_seq_one_letter_code
_entity_poly.pdbx_strand_id
1 'polypeptide(L)'
;VTGVQTCALPISAPAHRLSALDDILRTGNLAAVVVEYDGLQKSADYWMRLARRAQLAAEAGNVTALLLGAPIPTAGFESAWHIRPAPKHKKPDHKMLQQTDCAVWDVRLERARGGRPHACRLGWHPQDKLFVARPDGVRQPGASAGRLAVLL
;
A
#
# COMPACT_ATOMS: atom_id res chain seq x y z
N VAL A 1 23.14 -9.43 13.62
CA VAL A 1 22.45 -8.79 12.50
C VAL A 1 21.46 -9.80 11.96
N THR A 2 20.21 -9.71 12.35
CA THR A 2 19.13 -10.54 11.83
C THR A 2 18.76 -10.03 10.45
N GLY A 3 19.19 -10.74 9.41
CA GLY A 3 18.83 -10.42 8.05
C GLY A 3 17.32 -10.59 7.83
N VAL A 4 16.68 -9.63 7.17
CA VAL A 4 15.29 -9.78 6.70
C VAL A 4 15.30 -10.79 5.55
N GLN A 5 14.65 -11.92 5.74
CA GLN A 5 14.46 -12.91 4.69
C GLN A 5 13.18 -12.57 3.92
N THR A 6 13.30 -12.36 2.61
CA THR A 6 12.18 -12.12 1.71
C THR A 6 11.96 -13.34 0.82
N CYS A 7 10.74 -13.86 0.77
CA CYS A 7 10.35 -14.92 -0.12
C CYS A 7 9.25 -14.43 -1.08
N ALA A 8 9.39 -14.69 -2.37
CA ALA A 8 8.37 -14.41 -3.37
C ALA A 8 7.76 -15.72 -3.87
N LEU A 9 6.43 -15.82 -3.80
CA LEU A 9 5.67 -16.95 -4.30
C LEU A 9 4.91 -16.55 -5.57
N PRO A 10 5.31 -17.03 -6.77
CA PRO A 10 4.63 -16.72 -8.00
C PRO A 10 3.34 -17.55 -8.15
N ILE A 11 2.27 -17.11 -7.49
CA ILE A 11 0.95 -17.73 -7.59
C ILE A 11 0.20 -17.09 -8.74
N SER A 12 0.08 -17.78 -9.88
CA SER A 12 -0.49 -17.23 -11.11
C SER A 12 -2.01 -17.08 -11.07
N ALA A 13 -2.74 -17.99 -10.44
CA ALA A 13 -4.19 -17.94 -10.39
C ALA A 13 -4.68 -17.02 -9.25
N PRO A 14 -5.45 -15.95 -9.54
CA PRO A 14 -5.90 -15.00 -8.52
C PRO A 14 -6.71 -15.60 -7.38
N ALA A 15 -7.52 -16.62 -7.66
CA ALA A 15 -8.28 -17.32 -6.62
C ALA A 15 -7.37 -18.06 -5.63
N HIS A 16 -6.27 -18.62 -6.11
CA HIS A 16 -5.30 -19.31 -5.26
C HIS A 16 -4.49 -18.33 -4.41
N ARG A 17 -4.25 -17.10 -4.88
CA ARG A 17 -3.58 -16.06 -4.09
C ARG A 17 -4.32 -15.77 -2.79
N LEU A 18 -5.65 -15.76 -2.82
CA LEU A 18 -6.47 -15.48 -1.65
C LEU A 18 -6.50 -16.63 -0.65
N SER A 19 -6.56 -17.86 -1.13
CA SER A 19 -6.46 -19.02 -0.24
C SER A 19 -5.08 -19.07 0.43
N ALA A 20 -4.02 -18.87 -0.37
CA ALA A 20 -2.66 -18.82 0.14
C ALA A 20 -2.46 -17.68 1.15
N LEU A 21 -3.10 -16.52 0.94
CA LEU A 21 -3.02 -15.40 1.89
C LEU A 21 -3.53 -15.80 3.28
N ASP A 22 -4.68 -16.43 3.37
CA ASP A 22 -5.26 -16.85 4.66
C ASP A 22 -4.33 -17.84 5.40
N ASP A 23 -3.82 -18.81 4.66
CA ASP A 23 -2.90 -19.81 5.20
C ASP A 23 -1.58 -19.18 5.69
N ILE A 24 -0.99 -18.31 4.88
CA ILE A 24 0.27 -17.63 5.20
C ILE A 24 0.11 -16.70 6.41
N LEU A 25 -0.98 -15.95 6.49
CA LEU A 25 -1.23 -15.05 7.60
C LEU A 25 -1.34 -15.80 8.93
N ARG A 26 -1.91 -17.01 8.92
CA ARG A 26 -2.05 -17.84 10.13
C ARG A 26 -0.76 -18.51 10.62
N THR A 27 0.28 -18.54 9.79
CA THR A 27 1.55 -19.19 10.20
C THR A 27 2.27 -18.46 11.33
N GLY A 28 2.05 -17.14 11.50
CA GLY A 28 2.64 -16.33 12.56
C GLY A 28 4.16 -16.14 12.50
N ASN A 29 4.81 -16.60 11.43
CA ASN A 29 6.27 -16.56 11.29
C ASN A 29 6.78 -15.41 10.42
N LEU A 30 5.89 -14.51 9.99
CA LEU A 30 6.20 -13.41 9.09
C LEU A 30 5.87 -12.08 9.76
N ALA A 31 6.68 -11.07 9.52
CA ALA A 31 6.39 -9.71 9.95
C ALA A 31 5.29 -9.06 9.07
N ALA A 32 5.37 -9.31 7.76
CA ALA A 32 4.39 -8.79 6.82
C ALA A 32 4.25 -9.69 5.59
N VAL A 33 3.07 -9.63 4.98
CA VAL A 33 2.74 -10.28 3.69
C VAL A 33 2.24 -9.21 2.72
N VAL A 34 2.80 -9.17 1.52
CA VAL A 34 2.37 -8.28 0.44
C VAL A 34 1.72 -9.13 -0.64
N VAL A 35 0.49 -8.80 -1.00
CA VAL A 35 -0.26 -9.47 -2.07
C VAL A 35 -0.62 -8.48 -3.15
N GLU A 36 -0.20 -8.76 -4.36
CA GLU A 36 -0.57 -7.99 -5.53
C GLU A 36 -1.88 -8.52 -6.13
N TYR A 37 -2.75 -7.59 -6.41
CA TYR A 37 -4.10 -7.84 -6.91
C TYR A 37 -4.25 -7.31 -8.33
N ASP A 38 -4.33 -8.20 -9.32
CA ASP A 38 -4.61 -7.84 -10.70
C ASP A 38 -6.04 -8.16 -11.08
N GLY A 39 -6.84 -7.14 -11.32
CA GLY A 39 -8.01 -7.23 -12.17
C GLY A 39 -9.15 -8.16 -11.76
N LEU A 40 -9.18 -8.71 -10.54
CA LEU A 40 -10.31 -9.48 -10.05
C LEU A 40 -11.51 -8.57 -9.79
N GLN A 41 -12.38 -8.45 -10.78
CA GLN A 41 -13.67 -7.81 -10.59
C GLN A 41 -14.58 -8.72 -9.75
N LYS A 42 -14.71 -8.41 -8.47
CA LYS A 42 -15.61 -9.10 -7.53
C LYS A 42 -16.56 -8.10 -6.89
N SER A 43 -17.68 -8.60 -6.38
CA SER A 43 -18.67 -7.78 -5.68
C SER A 43 -18.10 -7.14 -4.40
N ALA A 44 -18.71 -6.05 -3.94
CA ALA A 44 -18.36 -5.41 -2.68
C ALA A 44 -18.46 -6.38 -1.49
N ASP A 45 -19.46 -7.24 -1.47
CA ASP A 45 -19.63 -8.25 -0.43
C ASP A 45 -18.51 -9.27 -0.40
N TYR A 46 -18.00 -9.67 -1.56
CA TYR A 46 -16.85 -10.56 -1.64
C TYR A 46 -15.62 -9.91 -0.99
N TRP A 47 -15.36 -8.64 -1.31
CA TRP A 47 -14.25 -7.89 -0.75
C TRP A 47 -14.39 -7.67 0.75
N MET A 48 -15.58 -7.39 1.24
CA MET A 48 -15.83 -7.25 2.68
C MET A 48 -15.57 -8.55 3.44
N ARG A 49 -16.06 -9.68 2.92
CA ARG A 49 -15.80 -10.99 3.54
C ARG A 49 -14.33 -11.35 3.52
N LEU A 50 -13.65 -11.10 2.39
CA LEU A 50 -12.22 -11.31 2.27
C LEU A 50 -11.44 -10.46 3.28
N ALA A 51 -11.69 -9.17 3.34
CA ALA A 51 -11.04 -8.26 4.25
C ALA A 51 -11.23 -8.68 5.70
N ARG A 52 -12.46 -9.04 6.09
CA ARG A 52 -12.73 -9.52 7.45
C ARG A 52 -12.00 -10.83 7.77
N ARG A 53 -11.99 -11.77 6.84
CA ARG A 53 -11.29 -13.05 7.02
C ARG A 53 -9.77 -12.83 7.12
N ALA A 54 -9.20 -12.04 6.23
CA ALA A 54 -7.78 -11.71 6.24
C ALA A 54 -7.37 -10.93 7.50
N GLN A 55 -8.22 -10.01 7.98
CA GLN A 55 -8.00 -9.31 9.24
C GLN A 55 -7.90 -10.28 10.41
N LEU A 56 -8.86 -11.20 10.56
CA LEU A 56 -8.83 -12.19 11.64
C LEU A 56 -7.63 -13.11 11.57
N ALA A 57 -7.19 -13.47 10.36
CA ALA A 57 -5.99 -14.28 10.16
C ALA A 57 -4.72 -13.51 10.50
N ALA A 58 -4.63 -12.23 10.10
CA ALA A 58 -3.53 -11.33 10.42
C ALA A 58 -3.41 -11.07 11.92
N GLU A 59 -4.53 -10.80 12.60
CA GLU A 59 -4.58 -10.66 14.07
C GLU A 59 -4.13 -11.96 14.77
N ALA A 60 -4.62 -13.12 14.34
CA ALA A 60 -4.25 -14.40 14.92
C ALA A 60 -2.77 -14.75 14.74
N GLY A 61 -2.19 -14.42 13.60
CA GLY A 61 -0.77 -14.67 13.30
C GLY A 61 0.16 -13.53 13.71
N ASN A 62 -0.36 -12.38 14.17
CA ASN A 62 0.38 -11.14 14.43
C ASN A 62 1.21 -10.71 13.21
N VAL A 63 0.59 -10.72 12.03
CA VAL A 63 1.21 -10.45 10.72
C VAL A 63 0.51 -9.26 10.06
N THR A 64 1.27 -8.31 9.53
CA THR A 64 0.71 -7.22 8.73
C THR A 64 0.45 -7.68 7.29
N ALA A 65 -0.77 -7.52 6.78
CA ALA A 65 -1.10 -7.79 5.39
C ALA A 65 -1.26 -6.50 4.57
N LEU A 66 -0.56 -6.42 3.45
CA LEU A 66 -0.59 -5.32 2.49
C LEU A 66 -1.16 -5.81 1.16
N LEU A 67 -2.29 -5.26 0.74
CA LEU A 67 -2.93 -5.62 -0.52
C LEU A 67 -2.73 -4.49 -1.55
N LEU A 68 -2.06 -4.80 -2.65
CA LEU A 68 -1.74 -3.86 -3.72
C LEU A 68 -2.67 -4.04 -4.92
N GLY A 69 -3.06 -2.97 -5.56
CA GLY A 69 -3.55 -2.92 -6.95
C GLY A 69 -5.06 -2.83 -7.14
N ALA A 70 -5.89 -3.57 -6.45
CA ALA A 70 -7.32 -3.61 -6.79
C ALA A 70 -8.14 -2.40 -6.28
N PRO A 71 -9.25 -2.05 -6.94
CA PRO A 71 -10.24 -1.13 -6.38
C PRO A 71 -10.95 -1.83 -5.22
N ILE A 72 -10.37 -1.75 -4.04
CA ILE A 72 -10.88 -2.43 -2.86
C ILE A 72 -11.87 -1.50 -2.17
N PRO A 73 -13.07 -1.99 -1.81
CA PRO A 73 -13.96 -1.24 -0.94
C PRO A 73 -13.22 -0.90 0.35
N THR A 74 -13.32 0.34 0.77
CA THR A 74 -12.60 0.83 1.96
C THR A 74 -13.11 0.22 3.27
N ALA A 75 -14.27 -0.42 3.26
CA ALA A 75 -14.83 -1.10 4.43
C ALA A 75 -14.09 -2.42 4.71
N GLY A 76 -13.75 -2.67 5.96
CA GLY A 76 -13.12 -3.92 6.42
C GLY A 76 -11.59 -3.88 6.48
N PHE A 77 -10.94 -2.83 5.99
CA PHE A 77 -9.51 -2.62 6.12
C PHE A 77 -9.17 -1.63 7.24
N GLU A 78 -8.03 -1.81 7.89
CA GLU A 78 -7.52 -0.89 8.90
C GLU A 78 -7.20 0.47 8.28
N SER A 79 -6.52 0.48 7.15
CA SER A 79 -6.31 1.68 6.36
C SER A 79 -6.35 1.39 4.85
N ALA A 80 -6.72 2.39 4.06
CA ALA A 80 -6.71 2.34 2.61
C ALA A 80 -6.01 3.59 2.05
N TRP A 81 -5.07 3.36 1.16
CA TRP A 81 -4.19 4.38 0.61
C TRP A 81 -4.28 4.42 -0.91
N HIS A 82 -4.25 5.61 -1.43
CA HIS A 82 -4.12 5.86 -2.85
C HIS A 82 -2.75 6.50 -3.10
N ILE A 83 -1.91 5.82 -3.88
CA ILE A 83 -0.53 6.24 -4.12
C ILE A 83 -0.31 6.37 -5.62
N ARG A 84 0.24 7.50 -6.05
CA ARG A 84 0.60 7.72 -7.45
C ARG A 84 1.92 8.46 -7.55
N PRO A 85 2.68 8.26 -8.63
CA PRO A 85 3.83 9.10 -8.92
C PRO A 85 3.37 10.56 -9.06
N ALA A 86 4.08 11.47 -8.42
CA ALA A 86 3.85 12.89 -8.62
C ALA A 86 4.48 13.34 -9.93
N PRO A 87 3.85 14.28 -10.69
CA PRO A 87 4.45 14.80 -11.89
C PRO A 87 5.77 15.50 -11.58
N LYS A 88 6.78 15.25 -12.38
CA LYS A 88 8.06 15.98 -12.27
C LYS A 88 7.79 17.46 -12.53
N HIS A 89 8.20 18.33 -11.63
CA HIS A 89 8.11 19.78 -11.86
C HIS A 89 9.00 20.18 -13.03
N LYS A 90 8.41 20.87 -14.03
CA LYS A 90 9.12 21.32 -15.23
C LYS A 90 10.12 22.47 -15.00
N LYS A 91 10.16 23.06 -13.82
CA LYS A 91 11.11 24.11 -13.45
C LYS A 91 11.76 23.76 -12.12
N PRO A 92 13.02 23.36 -12.10
CA PRO A 92 13.79 23.37 -10.86
C PRO A 92 14.03 24.85 -10.49
N ASP A 93 13.52 25.30 -9.35
CA ASP A 93 13.99 26.52 -8.74
C ASP A 93 15.50 26.34 -8.51
N HIS A 94 16.30 27.28 -9.02
CA HIS A 94 17.78 27.23 -8.99
C HIS A 94 18.37 27.01 -7.57
N LYS A 95 17.62 27.23 -6.52
CA LYS A 95 18.02 26.96 -5.12
C LYS A 95 17.83 25.51 -4.67
N MET A 96 17.09 24.67 -5.42
CA MET A 96 16.86 23.25 -5.10
C MET A 96 17.70 22.27 -5.94
N LEU A 97 18.67 22.76 -6.69
CA LEU A 97 19.54 21.95 -7.59
C LEU A 97 20.42 20.92 -6.88
N GLN A 98 20.45 20.88 -5.55
CA GLN A 98 21.17 19.84 -4.79
C GLN A 98 20.31 18.69 -4.30
N GLN A 99 18.99 18.71 -4.52
CA GLN A 99 18.10 17.59 -4.18
C GLN A 99 17.74 16.80 -5.44
N THR A 100 18.72 16.20 -5.99
CA THR A 100 18.77 15.35 -7.17
C THR A 100 17.74 14.22 -7.10
N ASP A 101 16.97 14.06 -8.15
CA ASP A 101 16.28 12.83 -8.62
C ASP A 101 15.54 11.97 -7.57
N CYS A 102 15.01 12.57 -6.52
CA CYS A 102 14.15 11.85 -5.59
C CYS A 102 12.83 11.50 -6.26
N ALA A 103 12.49 10.22 -6.27
CA ALA A 103 11.15 9.81 -6.66
C ALA A 103 10.14 10.45 -5.69
N VAL A 104 9.09 11.04 -6.24
CA VAL A 104 8.07 11.76 -5.48
C VAL A 104 6.71 11.13 -5.74
N TRP A 105 5.94 10.95 -4.68
CA TRP A 105 4.59 10.38 -4.75
C TRP A 105 3.58 11.30 -4.10
N ASP A 106 2.41 11.41 -4.73
CA ASP A 106 1.20 11.91 -4.08
C ASP A 106 0.56 10.74 -3.34
N VAL A 107 0.44 10.85 -2.03
CA VAL A 107 -0.10 9.82 -1.14
C VAL A 107 -1.36 10.35 -0.49
N ARG A 108 -2.45 9.60 -0.59
CA ARG A 108 -3.73 9.94 0.01
C ARG A 108 -4.22 8.79 0.86
N LEU A 109 -4.38 9.05 2.14
CA LEU A 109 -5.10 8.16 3.05
C LEU A 109 -6.61 8.36 2.81
N GLU A 110 -7.25 7.39 2.17
CA GLU A 110 -8.69 7.42 1.88
C GLU A 110 -9.50 7.02 3.12
N ARG A 111 -8.95 6.10 3.91
CA ARG A 111 -9.56 5.60 5.15
C ARG A 111 -8.48 5.21 6.14
N ALA A 112 -8.74 5.44 7.42
CA ALA A 112 -8.05 4.84 8.54
C ALA A 112 -9.05 4.58 9.67
N ARG A 113 -8.91 3.46 10.34
CA ARG A 113 -9.72 3.13 11.51
C ARG A 113 -9.35 4.10 12.64
N GLY A 114 -10.32 4.86 13.11
CA GLY A 114 -10.08 5.90 14.12
C GLY A 114 -9.34 7.16 13.65
N GLY A 115 -8.95 7.23 12.36
CA GLY A 115 -8.26 8.36 11.76
C GLY A 115 -9.13 9.19 10.81
N ARG A 116 -8.58 10.31 10.34
CA ARG A 116 -9.20 11.16 9.33
C ARG A 116 -8.50 11.02 7.99
N PRO A 117 -9.23 11.08 6.86
CA PRO A 117 -8.62 11.19 5.54
C PRO A 117 -7.58 12.31 5.50
N HIS A 118 -6.45 12.04 4.86
CA HIS A 118 -5.35 12.98 4.75
C HIS A 118 -4.63 12.77 3.42
N ALA A 119 -4.00 13.83 2.92
CA ALA A 119 -3.19 13.74 1.72
C ALA A 119 -1.88 14.49 1.92
N CYS A 120 -0.80 13.89 1.44
CA CYS A 120 0.52 14.49 1.47
C CYS A 120 1.32 14.11 0.22
N ARG A 121 2.39 14.84 -0.03
CA ARG A 121 3.38 14.50 -1.03
C ARG A 121 4.63 13.99 -0.32
N LEU A 122 5.15 12.86 -0.73
CA LEU A 122 6.34 12.23 -0.16
C LEU A 122 7.44 12.16 -1.20
N GLY A 123 8.64 12.59 -0.83
CA GLY A 123 9.86 12.38 -1.59
C GLY A 123 10.72 11.30 -0.94
N TRP A 124 11.23 10.36 -1.72
CA TRP A 124 12.20 9.40 -1.24
C TRP A 124 13.60 10.00 -1.23
N HIS A 125 14.27 9.94 -0.09
CA HIS A 125 15.66 10.38 0.06
C HIS A 125 16.57 9.14 0.11
N PRO A 126 17.25 8.80 -0.99
CA PRO A 126 17.95 7.52 -1.09
C PRO A 126 19.17 7.43 -0.16
N GLN A 127 19.81 8.55 0.15
CA GLN A 127 20.97 8.61 1.04
C GLN A 127 20.59 8.28 2.49
N ASP A 128 19.49 8.88 2.96
CA ASP A 128 19.01 8.69 4.33
C ASP A 128 18.03 7.51 4.44
N LYS A 129 17.63 6.91 3.31
CA LYS A 129 16.66 5.81 3.22
C LYS A 129 15.34 6.12 3.93
N LEU A 130 14.85 7.34 3.76
CA LEU A 130 13.60 7.79 4.38
C LEU A 130 12.71 8.57 3.42
N PHE A 131 11.44 8.64 3.76
CA PHE A 131 10.46 9.49 3.09
C PHE A 131 10.37 10.84 3.80
N VAL A 132 10.39 11.93 3.02
CA VAL A 132 10.26 13.30 3.52
C VAL A 132 9.00 13.91 2.96
N ALA A 133 8.19 14.51 3.83
CA ALA A 133 7.02 15.28 3.39
C ALA A 133 7.46 16.50 2.59
N ARG A 134 6.77 16.73 1.45
CA ARG A 134 7.00 17.89 0.60
C ARG A 134 5.87 18.91 0.78
N PRO A 135 6.20 20.21 0.88
CA PRO A 135 5.19 21.25 1.09
C PRO A 135 4.29 21.50 -0.13
N ASP A 136 4.68 21.00 -1.30
CA ASP A 136 3.93 21.18 -2.53
C ASP A 136 2.61 20.41 -2.48
N GLY A 137 1.50 21.12 -2.57
CA GLY A 137 0.16 20.55 -2.42
C GLY A 137 -0.13 19.35 -3.32
N VAL A 138 -0.89 18.42 -2.79
CA VAL A 138 -1.39 17.25 -3.53
C VAL A 138 -2.43 17.69 -4.56
N ARG A 139 -2.19 17.42 -5.84
CA ARG A 139 -3.19 17.63 -6.91
C ARG A 139 -4.25 16.52 -6.88
N GLN A 140 -5.47 16.87 -7.25
CA GLN A 140 -6.56 15.89 -7.35
C GLN A 140 -6.25 14.76 -8.34
N PRO A 141 -6.71 13.53 -8.09
CA PRO A 141 -6.31 12.34 -8.82
C PRO A 141 -6.79 12.31 -10.27
N GLY A 142 -5.85 12.04 -11.18
CA GLY A 142 -6.14 11.49 -12.50
C GLY A 142 -6.17 9.94 -12.46
N ALA A 143 -6.65 9.34 -13.55
CA ALA A 143 -7.14 7.94 -13.62
C ALA A 143 -6.15 6.78 -13.39
N SER A 144 -4.85 7.01 -13.22
CA SER A 144 -3.92 5.87 -13.02
C SER A 144 -3.16 5.99 -11.70
N ALA A 145 -3.66 5.31 -10.70
CA ALA A 145 -3.01 5.30 -9.39
C ALA A 145 -3.14 3.92 -8.76
N GLY A 146 -2.08 3.46 -8.14
CA GLY A 146 -2.09 2.25 -7.34
C GLY A 146 -2.86 2.46 -6.03
N ARG A 147 -3.58 1.46 -5.58
CA ARG A 147 -4.22 1.43 -4.27
C ARG A 147 -3.50 0.43 -3.38
N LEU A 148 -3.37 0.80 -2.13
CA LEU A 148 -2.82 -0.04 -1.07
C LEU A 148 -3.84 -0.11 0.06
N ALA A 149 -4.20 -1.30 0.47
CA ALA A 149 -4.99 -1.53 1.67
C ALA A 149 -4.16 -2.30 2.70
N VAL A 150 -4.28 -1.93 3.95
CA VAL A 150 -3.54 -2.50 5.07
C VAL A 150 -4.51 -3.17 6.04
N LEU A 151 -4.17 -4.37 6.46
CA LEU A 151 -4.80 -5.12 7.53
C LEU A 151 -3.75 -5.35 8.64
N LEU A 152 -4.13 -5.11 9.84
CA LEU A 152 -3.33 -5.35 11.04
C LEU A 152 -4.04 -6.34 11.93
#